data_73c519d2e039b84bb7241c013773c726
#
_entry.id   73c519d2e039b84bb7241c013773c726
#
_cell.length_a   1.000
_cell.length_b   1.000
_cell.length_c   1.000
_cell.angle_alpha   90.00
_cell.angle_beta   90.00
_cell.angle_gamma   90.00
#
_symmetry.space_group_name_H-M   'P 1'
#
loop_
_entity.id
_entity.type
_entity.pdbx_description
1 polymer ?
#
loop_
_entity_poly.entity_id
_entity_poly.type
_entity_poly.pdbx_seq_one_letter_code
_entity_poly.pdbx_strand_id
1 'polypeptide(L)'
;MRLTNAFFANHAEVVDDMLNVTGGCWTSTTVADGATAFATRCVIFCEVSRQDRGKQFGLHIDAAGPSGQQWTPARSSYFTVPSRIAFMVTPPIALPIEPSGGLHSYTVRLEDHDERITLPLHVQVVAGSAFPSR
;
A
#
# COMPACT_ATOMS: atom_id res chain seq x y z
N MET A 1 8.29 -17.29 1.52
CA MET A 1 7.99 -16.08 0.74
C MET A 1 8.77 -14.91 1.31
N ARG A 2 9.27 -14.05 0.44
CA ARG A 2 10.02 -12.86 0.84
C ARG A 2 9.52 -11.66 0.04
N LEU A 3 9.22 -10.56 0.72
CA LEU A 3 8.88 -9.30 0.07
C LEU A 3 10.15 -8.61 -0.41
N THR A 4 10.17 -8.12 -1.64
CA THR A 4 11.35 -7.48 -2.22
C THR A 4 11.16 -6.01 -2.51
N ASN A 5 9.95 -5.58 -2.82
CA ASN A 5 9.64 -4.18 -3.08
C ASN A 5 8.13 -3.95 -3.01
N ALA A 6 7.75 -2.68 -2.87
CA ALA A 6 6.36 -2.26 -2.91
C ALA A 6 6.27 -0.82 -3.36
N PHE A 7 5.13 -0.44 -3.95
CA PHE A 7 4.85 0.96 -4.28
C PHE A 7 3.35 1.21 -4.38
N PHE A 8 2.96 2.45 -4.24
CA PHE A 8 1.59 2.90 -4.47
C PHE A 8 1.34 3.18 -5.95
N ALA A 9 0.12 2.92 -6.39
CA ALA A 9 -0.29 3.18 -7.76
C ALA A 9 -1.73 3.70 -7.80
N ASN A 10 -2.02 4.53 -8.79
CA ASN A 10 -3.40 4.98 -9.06
C ASN A 10 -4.24 3.82 -9.59
N HIS A 11 -3.65 3.04 -10.48
CA HIS A 11 -4.27 1.86 -11.05
C HIS A 11 -3.22 0.79 -11.29
N ALA A 12 -3.57 -0.45 -11.02
CA ALA A 12 -2.73 -1.59 -11.32
C ALA A 12 -3.62 -2.82 -11.53
N GLU A 13 -3.26 -3.61 -12.53
CA GLU A 13 -3.98 -4.86 -12.85
C GLU A 13 -3.01 -5.89 -13.43
N VAL A 14 -3.41 -7.14 -13.37
CA VAL A 14 -2.66 -8.25 -13.96
C VAL A 14 -3.45 -8.77 -15.14
N VAL A 15 -2.86 -8.70 -16.32
CA VAL A 15 -3.46 -9.16 -17.57
C VAL A 15 -2.43 -10.08 -18.25
N ASP A 16 -2.83 -11.32 -18.57
CA ASP A 16 -1.96 -12.32 -19.18
C ASP A 16 -0.63 -12.49 -18.43
N ASP A 17 -0.71 -12.60 -17.10
CA ASP A 17 0.43 -12.72 -16.18
C ASP A 17 1.38 -11.52 -16.20
N MET A 18 0.98 -10.43 -16.83
CA MET A 18 1.76 -9.20 -16.88
C MET A 18 1.13 -8.12 -16.01
N LEU A 19 2.00 -7.38 -15.32
CA LEU A 19 1.60 -6.26 -14.49
C LEU A 19 1.47 -5.00 -15.33
N ASN A 20 0.29 -4.38 -15.30
CA ASN A 20 0.03 -3.11 -15.94
C ASN A 20 -0.24 -2.07 -14.86
N VAL A 21 0.56 -1.00 -14.84
CA VAL A 21 0.48 0.05 -13.82
C VAL A 21 0.30 1.40 -14.50
N THR A 22 -0.63 2.19 -13.98
CA THR A 22 -0.82 3.59 -14.37
C THR A 22 -0.66 4.46 -13.13
N GLY A 23 0.23 5.47 -13.20
CA GLY A 23 0.48 6.38 -12.08
C GLY A 23 1.05 5.65 -10.88
N GLY A 24 2.20 5.02 -11.02
CA GLY A 24 2.86 4.27 -9.95
C GLY A 24 4.04 4.98 -9.33
N CYS A 25 4.49 4.44 -8.18
CA CYS A 25 5.69 4.88 -7.45
C CYS A 25 5.64 6.33 -6.94
N TRP A 26 4.45 6.85 -6.66
CA TRP A 26 4.35 8.21 -6.11
C TRP A 26 4.62 8.21 -4.59
N THR A 27 5.22 9.32 -4.14
CA THR A 27 5.59 9.51 -2.73
C THR A 27 4.91 10.74 -2.13
N SER A 28 3.98 11.34 -2.85
CA SER A 28 3.15 12.44 -2.37
C SER A 28 1.74 12.32 -2.93
N THR A 29 0.79 12.82 -2.16
CA THR A 29 -0.60 12.87 -2.57
C THR A 29 -1.26 14.10 -2.00
N THR A 30 -2.35 14.53 -2.61
CA THR A 30 -3.14 15.67 -2.18
C THR A 30 -4.52 15.17 -1.77
N VAL A 31 -4.97 15.61 -0.61
CA VAL A 31 -6.30 15.26 -0.07
C VAL A 31 -7.08 16.51 0.26
N ALA A 32 -8.40 16.38 0.31
CA ALA A 32 -9.27 17.45 0.74
C ALA A 32 -9.15 17.70 2.24
N ASP A 33 -9.45 18.93 2.65
CA ASP A 33 -9.54 19.28 4.07
C ASP A 33 -10.57 18.40 4.76
N GLY A 34 -10.18 17.84 5.90
CA GLY A 34 -11.01 16.91 6.66
C GLY A 34 -10.90 15.45 6.21
N ALA A 35 -10.13 15.14 5.18
CA ALA A 35 -9.92 13.76 4.78
C ALA A 35 -9.18 12.97 5.87
N THR A 36 -9.62 11.74 6.09
CA THR A 36 -9.03 10.82 7.07
C THR A 36 -8.32 9.64 6.44
N ALA A 37 -8.36 9.55 5.10
CA ALA A 37 -7.74 8.46 4.35
C ALA A 37 -7.42 8.92 2.93
N PHE A 38 -6.53 8.20 2.27
CA PHE A 38 -6.30 8.33 0.83
C PHE A 38 -6.54 7.00 0.14
N ALA A 39 -6.97 7.06 -1.11
CA ALA A 39 -7.22 5.88 -1.92
C ALA A 39 -5.99 5.51 -2.73
N THR A 40 -5.69 4.23 -2.82
CA THR A 40 -4.56 3.72 -3.59
C THR A 40 -4.77 2.26 -3.94
N ARG A 41 -3.94 1.76 -4.84
CA ARG A 41 -3.61 0.34 -4.94
C ARG A 41 -2.17 0.19 -4.50
N CYS A 42 -1.84 -0.94 -3.91
CA CYS A 42 -0.47 -1.25 -3.55
C CYS A 42 0.00 -2.41 -4.42
N VAL A 43 1.15 -2.23 -5.06
CA VAL A 43 1.82 -3.28 -5.82
C VAL A 43 2.98 -3.78 -4.99
N ILE A 44 3.07 -5.09 -4.80
CA ILE A 44 4.03 -5.71 -3.91
C ILE A 44 4.76 -6.80 -4.68
N PHE A 45 6.08 -6.69 -4.76
CA PHE A 45 6.93 -7.71 -5.36
C PHE A 45 7.39 -8.70 -4.31
N CYS A 46 7.42 -9.97 -4.68
CA CYS A 46 7.81 -11.03 -3.77
C CYS A 46 8.55 -12.15 -4.48
N GLU A 47 9.34 -12.88 -3.71
CA GLU A 47 9.96 -14.13 -4.12
C GLU A 47 9.26 -15.28 -3.40
N VAL A 48 8.89 -16.29 -4.15
CA VAL A 48 8.14 -17.44 -3.66
C VAL A 48 8.92 -18.70 -3.96
N SER A 49 9.12 -19.54 -2.93
CA SER A 49 9.74 -20.85 -3.09
C SER A 49 8.67 -21.92 -3.30
N ARG A 50 9.13 -23.12 -3.71
CA ARG A 50 8.23 -24.27 -3.84
C ARG A 50 7.53 -24.62 -2.52
N GLN A 51 8.21 -24.39 -1.40
CA GLN A 51 7.68 -24.70 -0.07
C GLN A 51 6.53 -23.78 0.32
N ASP A 52 6.41 -22.61 -0.31
CA ASP A 52 5.37 -21.64 -0.01
C ASP A 52 4.05 -21.94 -0.72
N ARG A 53 4.08 -22.79 -1.73
CA ARG A 53 2.88 -23.12 -2.52
C ARG A 53 1.79 -23.73 -1.64
N GLY A 54 0.57 -23.23 -1.80
CA GLY A 54 -0.58 -23.69 -1.06
C GLY A 54 -0.65 -23.23 0.39
N LYS A 55 0.39 -22.54 0.89
CA LYS A 55 0.38 -21.98 2.22
C LYS A 55 -0.37 -20.65 2.24
N GLN A 56 -0.98 -20.37 3.38
CA GLN A 56 -1.64 -19.09 3.62
C GLN A 56 -0.66 -18.12 4.28
N PHE A 57 -0.67 -16.88 3.79
CA PHE A 57 0.13 -15.78 4.34
C PHE A 57 -0.76 -14.62 4.71
N GLY A 58 -0.40 -13.92 5.78
CA GLY A 58 -1.00 -12.66 6.16
C GLY A 58 -0.13 -11.50 5.70
N LEU A 59 -0.73 -10.54 5.00
CA LEU A 59 -0.08 -9.32 4.56
C LEU A 59 -0.68 -8.17 5.35
N HIS A 60 0.18 -7.39 6.00
CA HIS A 60 -0.24 -6.24 6.79
C HIS A 60 0.42 -4.97 6.27
N ILE A 61 -0.34 -3.89 6.30
CA ILE A 61 0.19 -2.54 6.08
C ILE A 61 -0.04 -1.78 7.37
N ASP A 62 1.05 -1.39 8.02
CA ASP A 62 1.03 -0.52 9.18
C ASP A 62 1.19 0.92 8.72
N ALA A 63 0.64 1.87 9.45
CA ALA A 63 0.76 3.28 9.13
C ALA A 63 1.23 4.07 10.35
N ALA A 64 2.03 5.10 10.11
CA ALA A 64 2.46 6.04 11.13
C ALA A 64 2.37 7.46 10.57
N GLY A 65 1.79 8.36 11.34
CA GLY A 65 1.63 9.76 10.98
C GLY A 65 2.71 10.65 11.60
N PRO A 66 2.79 11.92 11.16
CA PRO A 66 3.83 12.85 11.61
C PRO A 66 3.72 13.22 13.10
N SER A 67 2.55 13.12 13.70
CA SER A 67 2.37 13.40 15.14
C SER A 67 2.70 12.20 16.03
N GLY A 68 3.02 11.05 15.43
CA GLY A 68 3.27 9.80 16.17
C GLY A 68 2.05 8.89 16.26
N GLN A 69 0.93 9.25 15.65
CA GLN A 69 -0.23 8.37 15.57
C GLN A 69 0.13 7.13 14.75
N GLN A 70 -0.27 5.95 15.24
CA GLN A 70 0.03 4.69 14.60
C GLN A 70 -1.24 3.87 14.37
N TRP A 71 -1.26 3.17 13.25
CA TRP A 71 -2.27 2.17 12.91
C TRP A 71 -1.55 0.86 12.63
N THR A 72 -1.69 -0.11 13.52
CA THR A 72 -0.94 -1.38 13.44
C THR A 72 -1.87 -2.57 13.71
N PRO A 73 -2.42 -3.19 12.65
CA PRO A 73 -2.29 -2.79 11.24
C PRO A 73 -3.35 -1.77 10.82
N ALA A 74 -3.02 -0.99 9.80
CA ALA A 74 -4.00 -0.15 9.10
C ALA A 74 -4.84 -0.98 8.14
N ARG A 75 -4.25 -2.02 7.54
CA ARG A 75 -4.91 -2.93 6.61
C ARG A 75 -4.32 -4.32 6.73
N SER A 76 -5.16 -5.33 6.61
CA SER A 76 -4.74 -6.74 6.60
C SER A 76 -5.40 -7.49 5.47
N SER A 77 -4.66 -8.38 4.84
CA SER A 77 -5.17 -9.29 3.81
C SER A 77 -4.53 -10.66 4.01
N TYR A 78 -5.32 -11.71 3.81
CA TYR A 78 -4.83 -13.08 3.88
C TYR A 78 -5.00 -13.73 2.51
N PHE A 79 -3.99 -14.46 2.07
CA PHE A 79 -4.02 -15.08 0.75
C PHE A 79 -3.28 -16.40 0.77
N THR A 80 -3.65 -17.28 -0.18
CA THR A 80 -2.96 -18.55 -0.41
C THR A 80 -2.07 -18.39 -1.62
N VAL A 81 -0.80 -18.80 -1.48
CA VAL A 81 0.19 -18.67 -2.56
C VAL A 81 -0.17 -19.62 -3.69
N PRO A 82 -0.41 -19.09 -4.91
CA PRO A 82 -0.61 -19.91 -6.09
C PRO A 82 0.70 -20.56 -6.54
N SER A 83 0.66 -21.35 -7.60
CA SER A 83 1.82 -22.09 -8.11
C SER A 83 2.98 -21.18 -8.54
N ARG A 84 2.68 -19.95 -8.95
CA ARG A 84 3.66 -18.94 -9.33
C ARG A 84 3.12 -17.57 -8.98
N ILE A 85 3.97 -16.76 -8.33
CA ILE A 85 3.67 -15.36 -8.05
C ILE A 85 4.99 -14.60 -7.97
N ALA A 86 5.07 -13.46 -8.63
CA ALA A 86 6.21 -12.55 -8.56
C ALA A 86 5.79 -11.18 -8.01
N PHE A 87 4.50 -10.90 -8.05
CA PHE A 87 3.93 -9.66 -7.54
C PHE A 87 2.48 -9.89 -7.16
N MET A 88 1.99 -9.02 -6.28
CA MET A 88 0.60 -8.94 -5.88
C MET A 88 0.10 -7.52 -6.06
N VAL A 89 -1.17 -7.39 -6.42
CA VAL A 89 -1.83 -6.10 -6.53
C VAL A 89 -3.02 -6.10 -5.60
N THR A 90 -3.10 -5.13 -4.70
CA THR A 90 -4.28 -4.98 -3.86
C THR A 90 -5.47 -4.48 -4.69
N PRO A 91 -6.70 -4.80 -4.30
CA PRO A 91 -7.85 -4.05 -4.80
C PRO A 91 -7.72 -2.57 -4.40
N PRO A 92 -8.60 -1.67 -4.87
CA PRO A 92 -8.62 -0.31 -4.35
C PRO A 92 -8.80 -0.34 -2.83
N ILE A 93 -7.87 0.30 -2.11
CA ILE A 93 -7.88 0.36 -0.65
C ILE A 93 -7.81 1.81 -0.20
N ALA A 94 -8.29 2.06 1.01
CA ALA A 94 -8.12 3.32 1.71
C ALA A 94 -7.16 3.11 2.86
N LEU A 95 -6.12 3.95 2.94
CA LEU A 95 -5.16 3.93 4.03
C LEU A 95 -5.33 5.20 4.88
N PRO A 96 -5.23 5.07 6.21
CA PRO A 96 -5.47 6.19 7.11
C PRO A 96 -4.37 7.24 7.02
N ILE A 97 -4.76 8.49 7.25
CA ILE A 97 -3.86 9.63 7.37
C ILE A 97 -4.25 10.48 8.58
N GLU A 98 -3.31 11.27 9.06
CA GLU A 98 -3.63 12.35 10.00
C GLU A 98 -4.26 13.50 9.20
N PRO A 99 -5.39 14.07 9.68
CA PRO A 99 -6.09 15.11 8.92
C PRO A 99 -5.29 16.38 8.65
N SER A 100 -4.26 16.66 9.46
CA SER A 100 -3.37 17.81 9.24
C SER A 100 -2.36 17.59 8.13
N GLY A 101 -2.26 16.37 7.59
CA GLY A 101 -1.29 16.05 6.56
C GLY A 101 0.12 15.88 7.11
N GLY A 102 1.10 15.98 6.22
CA GLY A 102 2.51 15.85 6.56
C GLY A 102 3.12 14.52 6.11
N LEU A 103 4.31 14.23 6.60
CA LEU A 103 5.03 13.03 6.22
C LEU A 103 4.53 11.82 7.00
N HIS A 104 4.01 10.87 6.26
CA HIS A 104 3.53 9.58 6.77
C HIS A 104 4.47 8.47 6.32
N SER A 105 4.44 7.33 7.01
CA SER A 105 5.10 6.12 6.56
C SER A 105 4.13 4.94 6.60
N TYR A 106 4.24 4.09 5.59
CA TYR A 106 3.43 2.88 5.48
C TYR A 106 4.37 1.70 5.34
N THR A 107 4.23 0.72 6.22
CA THR A 107 5.13 -0.42 6.28
C THR A 107 4.39 -1.68 5.87
N VAL A 108 4.84 -2.29 4.79
CA VAL A 108 4.32 -3.55 4.29
C VAL A 108 5.12 -4.69 4.91
N ARG A 109 4.43 -5.64 5.49
CA ARG A 109 5.05 -6.79 6.15
C ARG A 109 4.21 -8.06 5.99
N LEU A 110 4.88 -9.20 6.05
CA LEU A 110 4.21 -10.49 6.20
C LEU A 110 4.09 -10.84 7.68
N GLU A 111 2.97 -11.42 8.05
CA GLU A 111 2.76 -11.92 9.41
C GLU A 111 3.84 -12.93 9.77
N ASP A 112 4.39 -12.82 10.98
CA ASP A 112 5.45 -13.68 11.50
C ASP A 112 6.76 -13.66 10.71
N HIS A 113 7.00 -12.60 9.94
CA HIS A 113 8.26 -12.36 9.23
C HIS A 113 8.86 -11.04 9.69
N ASP A 114 10.19 -10.99 9.70
CA ASP A 114 10.92 -9.79 10.16
C ASP A 114 11.08 -8.73 9.07
N GLU A 115 10.95 -9.10 7.82
CA GLU A 115 11.15 -8.18 6.71
C GLU A 115 10.06 -7.12 6.65
N ARG A 116 10.50 -5.89 6.39
CA ARG A 116 9.65 -4.70 6.33
C ARG A 116 10.02 -3.88 5.11
N ILE A 117 9.00 -3.38 4.41
CA ILE A 117 9.20 -2.41 3.33
C ILE A 117 8.43 -1.16 3.73
N THR A 118 9.15 -0.07 3.91
CA THR A 118 8.57 1.20 4.33
C THR A 118 8.44 2.15 3.15
N LEU A 119 7.23 2.66 2.94
CA LEU A 119 6.89 3.60 1.89
C LEU A 119 6.62 4.96 2.51
N PRO A 120 7.45 5.98 2.23
CA PRO A 120 7.18 7.33 2.68
C PRO A 120 6.09 7.96 1.83
N LEU A 121 5.25 8.79 2.45
CA LEU A 121 4.20 9.51 1.74
C LEU A 121 4.03 10.90 2.34
N HIS A 122 4.26 11.92 1.53
CA HIS A 122 3.97 13.30 1.90
C HIS A 122 2.52 13.63 1.54
N VAL A 123 1.70 13.88 2.54
CA VAL A 123 0.27 14.20 2.36
C VAL A 123 0.10 15.71 2.44
N GLN A 124 -0.42 16.28 1.36
CA GLN A 124 -0.77 17.69 1.28
C GLN A 124 -2.28 17.85 1.43
N VAL A 125 -2.68 18.70 2.35
CA VAL A 125 -4.09 19.01 2.59
C VAL A 125 -4.41 20.34 1.91
N VAL A 126 -5.46 20.34 1.09
CA VAL A 126 -5.93 21.56 0.42
C VAL A 126 -7.38 21.83 0.83
N ALA A 127 -7.74 23.10 0.89
CA ALA A 127 -9.11 23.48 1.14
C ALA A 127 -10.04 22.92 0.05
N GLY A 128 -11.22 22.45 0.41
CA GLY A 128 -12.15 21.84 -0.53
C GLY A 128 -12.45 22.73 -1.75
N SER A 129 -12.52 24.04 -1.54
CA SER A 129 -12.74 25.02 -2.62
C SER A 129 -11.54 25.22 -3.53
N ALA A 130 -10.35 24.71 -3.16
CA ALA A 130 -9.13 24.82 -3.96
C ALA A 130 -9.05 23.74 -5.07
N PHE A 131 -9.92 22.75 -5.04
CA PHE A 131 -9.96 21.75 -6.11
C PHE A 131 -10.64 22.36 -7.34
N PRO A 132 -9.99 22.28 -8.51
CA PRO A 132 -10.64 22.76 -9.73
C PRO A 132 -11.87 21.91 -10.03
N SER A 133 -12.92 22.58 -10.49
CA SER A 133 -14.09 21.89 -11.04
C SER A 133 -13.66 21.07 -12.25
N ARG A 134 -14.06 19.85 -12.27
CA ARG A 134 -13.75 18.95 -13.39
C ARG A 134 -15.03 18.55 -14.10
#